data_3dc0d4a46152b2ac108b33b621854993
#
_entry.id   3dc0d4a46152b2ac108b33b621854993
#
_cell.length_a   1.000
_cell.length_b   1.000
_cell.length_c   1.000
_cell.angle_alpha   90.00
_cell.angle_beta   90.00
_cell.angle_gamma   90.00
#
_symmetry.space_group_name_H-M   'P 1'
#
loop_
_entity.id
_entity.type
_entity.pdbx_description
1 polymer ?
#
loop_
_entity_poly.entity_id
_entity_poly.type
_entity_poly.pdbx_seq_one_letter_code
_entity_poly.pdbx_strand_id
1 'polypeptide(L)'
;VTRRRITPHQRINTIYELDLDRLYRSGIRYLMVDVDNTLVPTGASDIPDTLYGWMEAAKERFSVCLLSNSKRKRILKLARLFGVEGVYYSMKPTGWGYRQAARKLGAADPSVVCVIGDQLYTDIWMGRRMGCYTVLVTPCSDVDHFWTKALRRIEGKKLLGHGPQHHEKGT
;
A
#
# COMPACT_ATOMS: atom_id res chain seq x y z
N VAL A 1 -20.56 -6.96 27.93
CA VAL A 1 -20.53 -6.73 26.48
C VAL A 1 -19.11 -6.94 26.03
N THR A 2 -18.82 -8.10 25.44
CA THR A 2 -17.47 -8.46 24.96
C THR A 2 -17.12 -7.53 23.79
N ARG A 3 -16.20 -6.59 24.00
CA ARG A 3 -15.63 -5.76 22.90
C ARG A 3 -14.99 -6.73 21.91
N ARG A 4 -15.64 -6.98 20.78
CA ARG A 4 -15.01 -7.73 19.68
C ARG A 4 -13.73 -6.99 19.29
N ARG A 5 -12.57 -7.63 19.51
CA ARG A 5 -11.28 -7.12 19.09
C ARG A 5 -11.31 -6.91 17.57
N ILE A 6 -10.99 -5.71 17.13
CA ILE A 6 -10.81 -5.41 15.70
C ILE A 6 -9.56 -6.14 15.24
N THR A 7 -9.71 -7.15 14.40
CA THR A 7 -8.60 -7.97 13.91
C THR A 7 -8.53 -7.84 12.39
N PRO A 8 -7.40 -7.41 11.81
CA PRO A 8 -7.20 -7.46 10.38
C PRO A 8 -7.12 -8.90 9.89
N HIS A 9 -7.35 -9.14 8.60
CA HIS A 9 -7.14 -10.45 7.99
C HIS A 9 -5.65 -10.78 7.88
N GLN A 10 -4.82 -9.75 7.64
CA GLN A 10 -3.38 -9.89 7.55
C GLN A 10 -2.67 -8.72 8.23
N ARG A 11 -1.46 -8.97 8.78
CA ARG A 11 -0.53 -7.95 9.29
C ARG A 11 0.79 -8.09 8.55
N ILE A 12 1.36 -6.97 8.16
CA ILE A 12 2.65 -6.88 7.48
C ILE A 12 3.43 -5.70 8.04
N ASN A 13 4.75 -5.72 7.95
CA ASN A 13 5.56 -4.58 8.41
C ASN A 13 5.64 -3.49 7.35
N THR A 14 5.73 -3.87 6.09
CA THR A 14 5.79 -2.92 4.98
C THR A 14 4.86 -3.35 3.85
N ILE A 15 4.41 -2.41 3.05
CA ILE A 15 3.55 -2.69 1.89
C ILE A 15 4.21 -3.68 0.90
N TYR A 16 5.55 -3.72 0.87
CA TYR A 16 6.33 -4.60 -0.02
C TYR A 16 6.29 -6.08 0.38
N GLU A 17 5.84 -6.39 1.62
CA GLU A 17 5.64 -7.77 2.08
C GLU A 17 4.31 -8.36 1.59
N LEU A 18 3.42 -7.54 1.00
CA LEU A 18 2.14 -8.00 0.51
C LEU A 18 2.33 -8.86 -0.75
N ASP A 19 2.00 -10.14 -0.63
CA ASP A 19 1.98 -11.07 -1.77
C ASP A 19 0.78 -10.77 -2.67
N LEU A 20 1.02 -9.99 -3.72
CA LEU A 20 0.00 -9.55 -4.67
C LEU A 20 -0.60 -10.73 -5.46
N ASP A 21 0.20 -11.74 -5.78
CA ASP A 21 -0.27 -12.91 -6.52
C ASP A 21 -1.21 -13.77 -5.67
N ARG A 22 -0.85 -13.98 -4.41
CA ARG A 22 -1.72 -14.68 -3.46
C ARG A 22 -3.03 -13.92 -3.23
N LEU A 23 -2.94 -12.60 -3.07
CA LEU A 23 -4.11 -11.76 -2.87
C LEU A 23 -5.05 -11.80 -4.09
N TYR A 24 -4.51 -11.75 -5.30
CA TYR A 24 -5.29 -11.87 -6.53
C TYR A 24 -5.94 -13.25 -6.67
N ARG A 25 -5.21 -14.33 -6.37
CA ARG A 25 -5.74 -15.70 -6.39
C ARG A 25 -6.83 -15.94 -5.34
N SER A 26 -6.85 -15.17 -4.24
CA SER A 26 -7.91 -15.24 -3.23
C SER A 26 -9.22 -14.54 -3.66
N GLY A 27 -9.28 -13.97 -4.86
CA GLY A 27 -10.48 -13.34 -5.42
C GLY A 27 -10.50 -11.81 -5.31
N ILE A 28 -9.52 -11.17 -4.68
CA ILE A 28 -9.43 -9.71 -4.61
C ILE A 28 -9.15 -9.13 -6.01
N ARG A 29 -9.81 -8.01 -6.33
CA ARG A 29 -9.71 -7.30 -7.62
C ARG A 29 -9.45 -5.80 -7.44
N TYR A 30 -9.74 -5.25 -6.28
CA TYR A 30 -9.65 -3.83 -5.98
C TYR A 30 -8.82 -3.60 -4.72
N LEU A 31 -7.92 -2.61 -4.78
CA LEU A 31 -7.16 -2.16 -3.62
C LEU A 31 -7.58 -0.74 -3.25
N MET A 32 -7.93 -0.52 -1.99
CA MET A 32 -8.09 0.80 -1.38
C MET A 32 -6.95 0.99 -0.39
N VAL A 33 -6.03 1.88 -0.70
CA VAL A 33 -4.76 2.00 0.02
C VAL A 33 -4.68 3.37 0.69
N ASP A 34 -4.46 3.38 2.01
CA ASP A 34 -4.11 4.60 2.72
C ASP A 34 -2.72 5.10 2.29
N VAL A 35 -2.46 6.38 2.49
CA VAL A 35 -1.23 7.02 2.00
C VAL A 35 -0.25 7.29 3.13
N ASP A 36 -0.69 8.13 4.09
CA ASP A 36 0.19 8.63 5.14
C ASP A 36 0.52 7.54 6.14
N ASN A 37 1.80 7.28 6.37
CA ASN A 37 2.36 6.18 7.16
C ASN A 37 2.09 4.76 6.64
N THR A 38 1.34 4.60 5.55
CA THR A 38 1.11 3.31 4.88
C THR A 38 2.02 3.13 3.67
N LEU A 39 1.97 4.07 2.73
CA LEU A 39 2.83 4.08 1.53
C LEU A 39 4.08 4.94 1.73
N VAL A 40 3.92 6.08 2.38
CA VAL A 40 4.98 7.05 2.64
C VAL A 40 4.80 7.67 4.03
N PRO A 41 5.86 8.15 4.68
CA PRO A 41 5.75 8.91 5.91
C PRO A 41 4.84 10.11 5.75
N THR A 42 4.12 10.48 6.82
CA THR A 42 3.24 11.65 6.80
C THR A 42 4.00 12.91 6.39
N GLY A 43 3.47 13.61 5.40
CA GLY A 43 4.08 14.85 4.90
C GLY A 43 5.27 14.66 3.96
N ALA A 44 5.75 13.44 3.72
CA ALA A 44 6.83 13.19 2.79
C ALA A 44 6.47 13.66 1.36
N SER A 45 7.41 14.34 0.72
CA SER A 45 7.31 14.78 -0.68
C SER A 45 7.98 13.81 -1.64
N ASP A 46 8.99 13.10 -1.15
CA ASP A 46 9.80 12.19 -1.95
C ASP A 46 9.20 10.79 -1.96
N ILE A 47 9.11 10.22 -3.14
CA ILE A 47 8.53 8.90 -3.37
C ILE A 47 9.67 7.95 -3.73
N PRO A 48 9.93 6.90 -2.95
CA PRO A 48 10.97 5.93 -3.27
C PRO A 48 10.70 5.18 -4.57
N ASP A 49 11.74 4.89 -5.36
CA ASP A 49 11.63 4.09 -6.59
C ASP A 49 11.01 2.72 -6.35
N THR A 50 11.27 2.13 -5.18
CA THR A 50 10.66 0.86 -4.76
C THR A 50 9.13 0.93 -4.68
N LEU A 51 8.57 2.10 -4.30
CA LEU A 51 7.12 2.27 -4.25
C LEU A 51 6.51 2.38 -5.66
N TYR A 52 7.22 3.01 -6.61
CA TYR A 52 6.79 2.97 -8.00
C TYR A 52 6.72 1.54 -8.52
N GLY A 53 7.77 0.74 -8.30
CA GLY A 53 7.80 -0.66 -8.71
C GLY A 53 6.68 -1.49 -8.10
N TRP A 54 6.40 -1.29 -6.80
CA TRP A 54 5.28 -1.96 -6.14
C TRP A 54 3.93 -1.54 -6.73
N MET A 55 3.74 -0.24 -6.98
CA MET A 55 2.47 0.28 -7.52
C MET A 55 2.22 -0.23 -8.95
N GLU A 56 3.25 -0.28 -9.80
CA GLU A 56 3.13 -0.86 -11.14
C GLU A 56 2.74 -2.34 -11.07
N ALA A 57 3.40 -3.14 -10.24
CA ALA A 57 3.03 -4.55 -10.03
C ALA A 57 1.60 -4.73 -9.49
N ALA A 58 1.15 -3.82 -8.61
CA ALA A 58 -0.22 -3.83 -8.11
C ALA A 58 -1.24 -3.52 -9.22
N LYS A 59 -0.97 -2.53 -10.07
CA LYS A 59 -1.85 -2.13 -11.19
C LYS A 59 -1.99 -3.20 -12.27
N GLU A 60 -1.02 -4.07 -12.44
CA GLU A 60 -1.13 -5.21 -13.36
C GLU A 60 -2.27 -6.17 -13.01
N ARG A 61 -2.66 -6.23 -11.73
CA ARG A 61 -3.62 -7.22 -11.20
C ARG A 61 -4.88 -6.59 -10.63
N PHE A 62 -4.79 -5.35 -10.15
CA PHE A 62 -5.85 -4.69 -9.38
C PHE A 62 -6.14 -3.30 -9.93
N SER A 63 -7.41 -2.90 -9.83
CA SER A 63 -7.74 -1.47 -9.87
C SER A 63 -7.46 -0.86 -8.50
N VAL A 64 -6.67 0.21 -8.46
CA VAL A 64 -6.17 0.81 -7.21
C VAL A 64 -6.77 2.19 -6.99
N CYS A 65 -7.17 2.49 -5.75
CA CYS A 65 -7.58 3.81 -5.30
C CYS A 65 -6.84 4.20 -4.02
N LEU A 66 -6.23 5.38 -4.00
CA LEU A 66 -5.71 5.99 -2.79
C LEU A 66 -6.86 6.52 -1.95
N LEU A 67 -6.95 6.13 -0.68
CA LEU A 67 -8.04 6.48 0.22
C LEU A 67 -7.50 7.14 1.50
N SER A 68 -7.43 8.48 1.55
CA SER A 68 -6.79 9.20 2.64
C SER A 68 -7.65 10.34 3.21
N ASN A 69 -7.46 10.65 4.51
CA ASN A 69 -7.99 11.84 5.16
C ASN A 69 -7.22 13.12 4.79
N SER A 70 -6.13 13.00 4.06
CA SER A 70 -5.28 14.11 3.64
C SER A 70 -5.94 15.05 2.62
N LYS A 71 -5.31 16.23 2.45
CA LYS A 71 -5.83 17.32 1.60
C LYS A 71 -5.84 16.91 0.11
N ARG A 72 -6.82 17.47 -0.61
CA ARG A 72 -7.05 17.26 -2.05
C ARG A 72 -5.78 17.34 -2.90
N LYS A 73 -5.01 18.44 -2.75
CA LYS A 73 -3.80 18.68 -3.56
C LYS A 73 -2.80 17.54 -3.46
N ARG A 74 -2.57 17.00 -2.24
CA ARG A 74 -1.63 15.90 -1.99
C ARG A 74 -2.10 14.61 -2.65
N ILE A 75 -3.35 14.20 -2.40
CA ILE A 75 -3.86 12.92 -2.89
C ILE A 75 -4.00 12.93 -4.41
N LEU A 76 -4.49 14.01 -5.01
CA LEU A 76 -4.57 14.10 -6.47
C LEU A 76 -3.19 14.13 -7.15
N LYS A 77 -2.17 14.73 -6.50
CA LYS A 77 -0.79 14.68 -7.00
C LYS A 77 -0.28 13.23 -7.03
N LEU A 78 -0.44 12.50 -5.93
CA LEU A 78 0.01 11.10 -5.84
C LEU A 78 -0.80 10.17 -6.77
N ALA A 79 -2.11 10.35 -6.84
CA ALA A 79 -2.97 9.57 -7.74
C ALA A 79 -2.56 9.73 -9.21
N ARG A 80 -2.28 10.98 -9.64
CA ARG A 80 -1.76 11.26 -10.99
C ARG A 80 -0.38 10.64 -11.21
N LEU A 81 0.51 10.75 -10.23
CA LEU A 81 1.86 10.23 -10.29
C LEU A 81 1.89 8.72 -10.52
N PHE A 82 1.00 7.99 -9.83
CA PHE A 82 0.88 6.54 -9.95
C PHE A 82 -0.10 6.09 -11.05
N GLY A 83 -0.85 6.99 -11.66
CA GLY A 83 -1.89 6.64 -12.64
C GLY A 83 -3.03 5.83 -12.02
N VAL A 84 -3.47 6.20 -10.83
CA VAL A 84 -4.55 5.53 -10.07
C VAL A 84 -5.63 6.50 -9.63
N GLU A 85 -6.75 5.98 -9.14
CA GLU A 85 -7.80 6.79 -8.54
C GLU A 85 -7.40 7.32 -7.15
N GLY A 86 -8.05 8.42 -6.71
CA GLY A 86 -7.81 8.98 -5.39
C GLY A 86 -9.07 9.59 -4.76
N VAL A 87 -9.22 9.34 -3.46
CA VAL A 87 -10.23 9.95 -2.60
C VAL A 87 -9.53 10.67 -1.45
N TYR A 88 -9.68 11.98 -1.42
CA TYR A 88 -9.18 12.88 -0.39
C TYR A 88 -10.28 13.23 0.60
N TYR A 89 -9.93 13.75 1.78
CA TYR A 89 -10.88 14.04 2.85
C TYR A 89 -11.88 12.88 3.06
N SER A 90 -11.35 11.67 3.08
CA SER A 90 -12.16 10.44 3.02
C SER A 90 -13.05 10.22 4.24
N MET A 91 -12.91 11.05 5.29
CA MET A 91 -13.69 11.01 6.52
C MET A 91 -13.69 9.62 7.19
N LYS A 92 -12.59 8.87 7.05
CA LYS A 92 -12.45 7.59 7.75
C LYS A 92 -12.60 7.82 9.27
N PRO A 93 -13.36 7.02 9.99
CA PRO A 93 -13.94 5.71 9.62
C PRO A 93 -15.42 5.74 9.19
N THR A 94 -15.99 6.86 8.75
CA THR A 94 -17.45 6.99 8.46
C THR A 94 -17.95 6.09 7.31
N GLY A 95 -17.06 5.53 6.51
CA GLY A 95 -17.40 4.76 5.32
C GLY A 95 -17.77 5.61 4.08
N TRP A 96 -17.84 6.93 4.21
CA TRP A 96 -18.10 7.82 3.07
C TRP A 96 -17.02 7.69 2.00
N GLY A 97 -15.74 7.80 2.41
CA GLY A 97 -14.60 7.67 1.51
C GLY A 97 -14.54 6.31 0.83
N TYR A 98 -14.85 5.23 1.58
CA TYR A 98 -14.97 3.90 1.00
C TYR A 98 -15.99 3.87 -0.16
N ARG A 99 -17.20 4.39 0.06
CA ARG A 99 -18.24 4.41 -0.98
C ARG A 99 -17.82 5.24 -2.20
N GLN A 100 -17.09 6.34 -2.01
CA GLN A 100 -16.54 7.12 -3.12
C GLN A 100 -15.47 6.34 -3.89
N ALA A 101 -14.55 5.66 -3.19
CA ALA A 101 -13.53 4.83 -3.81
C ALA A 101 -14.17 3.65 -4.56
N ALA A 102 -15.15 2.97 -3.97
CA ALA A 102 -15.87 1.87 -4.60
C ALA A 102 -16.57 2.31 -5.92
N ARG A 103 -17.22 3.48 -5.93
CA ARG A 103 -17.83 4.05 -7.15
C ARG A 103 -16.77 4.33 -8.23
N LYS A 104 -15.63 4.94 -7.87
CA LYS A 104 -14.56 5.25 -8.80
C LYS A 104 -13.93 3.99 -9.41
N LEU A 105 -13.82 2.94 -8.63
CA LEU A 105 -13.28 1.66 -9.05
C LEU A 105 -14.29 0.74 -9.75
N GLY A 106 -15.60 1.04 -9.68
CA GLY A 106 -16.66 0.14 -10.13
C GLY A 106 -16.80 -1.12 -9.24
N ALA A 107 -16.33 -1.04 -7.98
CA ALA A 107 -16.33 -2.14 -7.02
C ALA A 107 -17.70 -2.26 -6.34
N ALA A 108 -18.61 -3.05 -6.90
CA ALA A 108 -19.96 -3.25 -6.35
C ALA A 108 -19.98 -4.24 -5.17
N ASP A 109 -19.10 -5.24 -5.19
CA ASP A 109 -19.00 -6.27 -4.14
C ASP A 109 -17.81 -5.98 -3.22
N PRO A 110 -18.06 -5.71 -1.91
CA PRO A 110 -16.99 -5.49 -0.96
C PRO A 110 -16.06 -6.69 -0.74
N SER A 111 -16.53 -7.90 -0.98
CA SER A 111 -15.75 -9.13 -0.76
C SER A 111 -14.54 -9.26 -1.68
N VAL A 112 -14.56 -8.59 -2.84
CA VAL A 112 -13.43 -8.54 -3.79
C VAL A 112 -12.54 -7.30 -3.60
N VAL A 113 -12.75 -6.53 -2.52
CA VAL A 113 -11.98 -5.33 -2.17
C VAL A 113 -11.04 -5.63 -1.01
N CYS A 114 -9.79 -5.18 -1.13
CA CYS A 114 -8.83 -5.15 -0.01
C CYS A 114 -8.59 -3.71 0.43
N VAL A 115 -8.79 -3.44 1.73
CA VAL A 115 -8.42 -2.17 2.37
C VAL A 115 -7.08 -2.36 3.06
N ILE A 116 -6.12 -1.48 2.76
CA ILE A 116 -4.75 -1.50 3.28
C ILE A 116 -4.48 -0.19 4.00
N GLY A 117 -4.04 -0.23 5.25
CA GLY A 117 -3.72 0.95 6.03
C GLY A 117 -2.96 0.64 7.30
N ASP A 118 -2.48 1.70 7.96
CA ASP A 118 -1.69 1.60 9.21
C ASP A 118 -2.53 1.76 10.48
N GLN A 119 -3.77 2.24 10.36
CA GLN A 119 -4.61 2.55 11.51
C GLN A 119 -5.73 1.55 11.73
N LEU A 120 -5.71 0.94 12.91
CA LEU A 120 -6.67 -0.10 13.28
C LEU A 120 -8.14 0.39 13.25
N TYR A 121 -8.41 1.63 13.70
CA TYR A 121 -9.77 2.15 13.81
C TYR A 121 -10.28 2.82 12.54
N THR A 122 -9.43 3.50 11.79
CA THR A 122 -9.85 4.22 10.59
C THR A 122 -9.88 3.34 9.35
N ASP A 123 -8.88 2.47 9.19
CA ASP A 123 -8.74 1.64 8.00
C ASP A 123 -9.32 0.23 8.21
N ILE A 124 -8.81 -0.47 9.22
CA ILE A 124 -9.16 -1.87 9.41
C ILE A 124 -10.60 -2.05 9.91
N TRP A 125 -11.00 -1.28 10.92
CA TRP A 125 -12.39 -1.35 11.42
C TRP A 125 -13.39 -0.95 10.33
N MET A 126 -13.11 0.12 9.60
CA MET A 126 -13.95 0.55 8.47
C MET A 126 -14.03 -0.55 7.41
N GLY A 127 -12.88 -1.06 6.94
CA GLY A 127 -12.85 -2.12 5.93
C GLY A 127 -13.60 -3.37 6.36
N ARG A 128 -13.39 -3.81 7.60
CA ARG A 128 -14.13 -4.96 8.19
C ARG A 128 -15.64 -4.71 8.25
N ARG A 129 -16.04 -3.50 8.64
CA ARG A 129 -17.45 -3.12 8.70
C ARG A 129 -18.10 -3.08 7.32
N MET A 130 -17.34 -2.74 6.28
CA MET A 130 -17.81 -2.75 4.89
C MET A 130 -17.80 -4.15 4.26
N GLY A 131 -17.25 -5.17 4.92
CA GLY A 131 -17.16 -6.54 4.39
C GLY A 131 -15.92 -6.81 3.53
N CYS A 132 -14.90 -5.92 3.60
CA CYS A 132 -13.68 -6.04 2.82
C CYS A 132 -12.64 -6.97 3.47
N TYR A 133 -11.74 -7.48 2.66
CA TYR A 133 -10.46 -7.99 3.15
C TYR A 133 -9.63 -6.83 3.71
N THR A 134 -8.86 -7.04 4.77
CA THR A 134 -8.12 -5.95 5.42
C THR A 134 -6.69 -6.35 5.74
N VAL A 135 -5.75 -5.46 5.41
CA VAL A 135 -4.32 -5.59 5.68
C VAL A 135 -3.87 -4.41 6.54
N LEU A 136 -3.35 -4.70 7.73
CA LEU A 136 -2.73 -3.72 8.61
C LEU A 136 -1.24 -3.66 8.33
N VAL A 137 -0.75 -2.49 7.99
CA VAL A 137 0.68 -2.20 7.78
C VAL A 137 1.23 -1.53 9.02
N THR A 138 2.46 -1.84 9.42
CA THR A 138 3.14 -1.09 10.49
C THR A 138 3.43 0.33 10.01
N PRO A 139 3.09 1.39 10.78
CA PRO A 139 3.30 2.77 10.35
C PRO A 139 4.73 3.06 9.93
N CYS A 140 4.93 3.74 8.80
CA CYS A 140 6.27 4.09 8.30
C CYS A 140 7.06 4.95 9.29
N SER A 141 6.40 5.78 10.10
CA SER A 141 7.02 6.62 11.14
C SER A 141 7.71 5.81 12.24
N ASP A 142 7.23 4.61 12.52
CA ASP A 142 7.82 3.71 13.54
C ASP A 142 8.95 2.86 12.95
N VAL A 143 9.15 2.92 11.64
CA VAL A 143 10.03 2.04 10.86
C VAL A 143 11.27 2.76 10.31
N ASP A 144 11.57 4.00 10.72
CA ASP A 144 12.77 4.72 10.27
C ASP A 144 14.07 3.90 10.42
N HIS A 145 14.11 2.96 11.38
CA HIS A 145 15.16 1.97 11.49
C HIS A 145 15.00 0.75 10.57
N PHE A 146 13.78 0.42 10.14
CA PHE A 146 13.50 -0.77 9.33
C PHE A 146 13.68 -0.49 7.82
N TRP A 147 13.26 0.69 7.36
CA TRP A 147 13.43 1.13 5.97
C TRP A 147 14.90 1.21 5.56
N THR A 148 15.77 1.71 6.45
CA THR A 148 17.22 1.76 6.21
C THR A 148 17.82 0.35 6.08
N LYS A 149 17.32 -0.64 6.82
CA LYS A 149 17.76 -2.05 6.70
C LYS A 149 17.22 -2.75 5.46
N ALA A 150 15.96 -2.50 5.08
CA ALA A 150 15.35 -3.12 3.90
C ALA A 150 15.97 -2.59 2.60
N LEU A 151 16.20 -1.26 2.50
CA LEU A 151 16.91 -0.64 1.38
C LEU A 151 18.35 -1.13 1.25
N ARG A 152 19.11 -1.23 2.35
CA ARG A 152 20.48 -1.80 2.34
C ARG A 152 20.53 -3.26 1.91
N ARG A 153 19.48 -4.04 2.18
CA ARG A 153 19.41 -5.44 1.77
C ARG A 153 19.15 -5.61 0.27
N ILE A 154 18.41 -4.67 -0.34
CA ILE A 154 18.12 -4.63 -1.78
C ILE A 154 19.34 -4.09 -2.56
N GLU A 155 19.98 -3.03 -2.06
CA GLU A 155 21.22 -2.47 -2.63
C GLU A 155 22.40 -3.46 -2.52
N GLY A 156 22.53 -4.16 -1.40
CA GLY A 156 23.56 -5.20 -1.20
C GLY A 156 23.45 -6.37 -2.19
N LYS A 157 22.24 -6.73 -2.64
CA LYS A 157 22.06 -7.77 -3.67
C LYS A 157 22.39 -7.26 -5.09
N LYS A 158 22.26 -5.97 -5.38
CA LYS A 158 22.65 -5.39 -6.68
C LYS A 158 24.17 -5.25 -6.82
N LEU A 159 24.88 -5.03 -5.74
CA LEU A 159 26.36 -4.87 -5.75
C LEU A 159 27.12 -6.20 -5.86
N LEU A 160 26.50 -7.33 -5.49
CA LEU A 160 27.11 -8.66 -5.58
C LEU A 160 26.96 -9.33 -6.97
N GLY A 161 26.28 -8.68 -7.92
CA GLY A 161 26.05 -9.19 -9.28
C GLY A 161 27.03 -8.75 -10.37
N HIS A 162 28.02 -7.91 -10.05
CA HIS A 162 29.03 -7.46 -11.03
C HIS A 162 30.44 -7.71 -10.46
N GLY A 163 30.88 -8.96 -10.61
CA GLY A 163 32.31 -9.30 -10.45
C GLY A 163 33.11 -8.77 -11.66
N PRO A 164 34.30 -8.22 -11.45
CA PRO A 164 35.14 -7.71 -12.55
C PRO A 164 35.66 -8.88 -13.41
N GLN A 165 35.41 -8.79 -14.72
CA GLN A 165 36.08 -9.65 -15.69
C GLN A 165 37.54 -9.19 -15.81
N HIS A 166 38.46 -9.98 -15.30
CA HIS A 166 39.87 -9.86 -15.58
C HIS A 166 40.14 -10.18 -17.03
N HIS A 167 40.48 -9.17 -17.84
CA HIS A 167 41.20 -9.38 -19.10
C HIS A 167 42.67 -9.63 -18.79
N GLU A 168 43.10 -10.87 -18.79
CA GLU A 168 44.52 -11.21 -18.99
C GLU A 168 44.90 -10.91 -20.44
N LYS A 169 45.83 -9.96 -20.60
CA LYS A 169 46.62 -9.80 -21.84
C LYS A 169 47.84 -10.69 -21.67
N GLY A 170 47.86 -11.81 -22.38
CA GLY A 170 49.10 -12.59 -22.64
C GLY A 170 49.85 -11.95 -23.77
N THR A 171 51.13 -11.85 -23.59
CA THR A 171 52.25 -11.48 -24.50
C THR A 171 52.12 -12.04 -25.91
#